data_5505de9bf18894157886002dcc61c77e
#
_entry.id   5505de9bf18894157886002dcc61c77e
#
_cell.length_a   1.000
_cell.length_b   1.000
_cell.length_c   1.000
_cell.angle_alpha   90.00
_cell.angle_beta   90.00
_cell.angle_gamma   90.00
#
_symmetry.space_group_name_H-M   'P 1'
#
loop_
_entity.id
_entity.type
_entity.pdbx_description
1 polymer ?
#
loop_
_entity_poly.entity_id
_entity_poly.type
_entity_poly.pdbx_seq_one_letter_code
_entity_poly.pdbx_strand_id
1 'polypeptide(L)'
;MKTSCKIIEDLLPMYHDGICSEESSDLIEEHLRECPNCSQILASLRGEIQLEKDIPADDLKPLEEIHHQITKEKKRSGRKGAIVALSVLAAIFLIWTGIWYFGYAIHYDRLAKPLEKVNDQVAAMTTAGHTLVVGEHRIVLKHPGFLGEGGFIHVGNKEGMVVFLDEENNQIGQNKEVWIDLFFYPEFGGGYRYALIIDDGEKSWWTWITPELTYNYDLYDAANRPAEEIEIIEQLLVEHRDEIISLFDTVKNVWGIEFLTVT
;
A
#
# COMPACT_ATOMS: atom_id res chain seq x y z
N MET A 1 60.87 -33.46 42.97
CA MET A 1 61.54 -32.75 41.81
C MET A 1 61.34 -31.26 42.03
N LYS A 2 62.42 -30.44 42.17
CA LYS A 2 62.21 -28.97 42.31
C LYS A 2 61.81 -28.36 41.00
N THR A 3 60.61 -27.85 40.94
CA THR A 3 60.07 -27.16 39.75
C THR A 3 60.91 -25.88 39.52
N SER A 4 61.24 -25.66 38.22
CA SER A 4 62.02 -24.46 37.85
C SER A 4 61.23 -23.18 38.07
N CYS A 5 61.85 -22.13 38.61
CA CYS A 5 61.23 -20.80 38.82
C CYS A 5 60.62 -20.29 37.50
N LYS A 6 61.25 -20.52 36.36
CA LYS A 6 60.72 -20.05 35.08
C LYS A 6 59.32 -20.60 34.73
N ILE A 7 59.10 -21.90 35.06
CA ILE A 7 57.78 -22.55 34.83
C ILE A 7 56.74 -21.93 35.77
N ILE A 8 57.13 -21.68 37.00
CA ILE A 8 56.24 -21.04 37.99
C ILE A 8 55.92 -19.61 37.60
N GLU A 9 56.90 -18.82 37.16
CA GLU A 9 56.72 -17.44 36.68
C GLU A 9 55.72 -17.38 35.54
N ASP A 10 55.76 -18.31 34.57
CA ASP A 10 54.82 -18.38 33.47
C ASP A 10 53.39 -18.75 33.91
N LEU A 11 53.26 -19.47 35.04
CA LEU A 11 51.97 -19.91 35.57
C LEU A 11 51.36 -18.92 36.58
N LEU A 12 52.15 -18.01 37.15
CA LEU A 12 51.71 -17.06 38.17
C LEU A 12 50.53 -16.16 37.71
N PRO A 13 50.47 -15.63 36.47
CA PRO A 13 49.31 -14.88 36.01
C PRO A 13 48.04 -15.71 36.00
N MET A 14 48.11 -16.97 35.51
CA MET A 14 46.97 -17.87 35.49
C MET A 14 46.50 -18.26 36.91
N TYR A 15 47.47 -18.44 37.82
CA TYR A 15 47.16 -18.70 39.22
C TYR A 15 46.52 -17.48 39.92
N HIS A 16 46.99 -16.29 39.60
CA HIS A 16 46.41 -15.04 40.08
C HIS A 16 44.92 -14.90 39.61
N ASP A 17 44.65 -15.23 38.38
CA ASP A 17 43.32 -15.13 37.77
C ASP A 17 42.38 -16.29 38.13
N GLY A 18 42.89 -17.30 38.92
CA GLY A 18 42.08 -18.42 39.37
C GLY A 18 41.72 -19.44 38.33
N ILE A 19 42.42 -19.50 37.19
CA ILE A 19 42.14 -20.37 36.05
C ILE A 19 43.07 -21.60 35.95
N CYS A 20 43.94 -21.81 36.98
CA CYS A 20 44.78 -22.97 37.10
C CYS A 20 43.98 -24.23 37.52
N SER A 21 44.40 -25.39 37.05
CA SER A 21 43.91 -26.66 37.60
C SER A 21 44.36 -26.84 39.07
N GLU A 22 43.63 -27.65 39.82
CA GLU A 22 43.96 -27.91 41.24
C GLU A 22 45.38 -28.41 41.40
N GLU A 23 45.82 -29.36 40.54
CA GLU A 23 47.18 -29.92 40.56
C GLU A 23 48.25 -28.86 40.24
N SER A 24 47.97 -27.93 39.33
CA SER A 24 48.89 -26.82 39.02
C SER A 24 48.94 -25.81 40.14
N SER A 25 47.84 -25.53 40.82
CA SER A 25 47.73 -24.64 41.95
C SER A 25 48.54 -25.17 43.12
N ASP A 26 48.43 -26.43 43.45
CA ASP A 26 49.20 -27.10 44.51
C ASP A 26 50.69 -26.99 44.26
N LEU A 27 51.13 -27.25 43.02
CA LEU A 27 52.52 -27.17 42.61
C LEU A 27 53.09 -25.75 42.74
N ILE A 28 52.29 -24.71 42.40
CA ILE A 28 52.67 -23.33 42.54
C ILE A 28 52.74 -22.98 44.03
N GLU A 29 51.79 -23.37 44.86
CA GLU A 29 51.76 -23.10 46.28
C GLU A 29 52.95 -23.70 47.03
N GLU A 30 53.32 -24.97 46.68
CA GLU A 30 54.49 -25.65 47.23
C GLU A 30 55.75 -24.85 46.87
N HIS A 31 55.91 -24.40 45.63
CA HIS A 31 57.06 -23.64 45.20
C HIS A 31 57.14 -22.24 45.92
N LEU A 32 55.98 -21.56 46.05
CA LEU A 32 55.88 -20.23 46.66
C LEU A 32 56.29 -20.26 48.15
N ARG A 33 56.10 -21.38 48.86
CA ARG A 33 56.55 -21.56 50.25
C ARG A 33 58.10 -21.58 50.39
N GLU A 34 58.79 -22.07 49.34
CA GLU A 34 60.23 -22.25 49.34
C GLU A 34 60.97 -21.13 48.55
N CYS A 35 60.34 -20.41 47.69
CA CYS A 35 60.97 -19.46 46.77
C CYS A 35 60.52 -18.00 47.07
N PRO A 36 61.31 -17.19 47.73
CA PRO A 36 60.93 -15.79 48.00
C PRO A 36 60.76 -14.95 46.72
N ASN A 37 61.53 -15.22 45.68
CA ASN A 37 61.51 -14.46 44.46
C ASN A 37 60.11 -14.61 43.69
N CYS A 38 59.63 -15.86 43.55
CA CYS A 38 58.34 -16.09 42.95
C CYS A 38 57.16 -15.56 43.79
N SER A 39 57.32 -15.63 45.15
CA SER A 39 56.36 -15.03 46.07
C SER A 39 56.28 -13.51 45.89
N GLN A 40 57.43 -12.84 45.69
CA GLN A 40 57.47 -11.39 45.43
C GLN A 40 56.85 -11.02 44.06
N ILE A 41 57.08 -11.81 43.07
CA ILE A 41 56.43 -11.61 41.75
C ILE A 41 54.89 -11.74 41.84
N LEU A 42 54.41 -12.76 42.59
CA LEU A 42 52.97 -12.89 42.82
C LEU A 42 52.39 -11.71 43.59
N ALA A 43 53.16 -11.22 44.62
CA ALA A 43 52.77 -10.02 45.37
C ALA A 43 52.71 -8.77 44.51
N SER A 44 53.59 -8.65 43.50
CA SER A 44 53.52 -7.56 42.51
C SER A 44 52.35 -7.67 41.54
N LEU A 45 51.94 -8.88 41.18
CA LEU A 45 50.73 -9.14 40.39
C LEU A 45 49.44 -8.87 41.19
N ARG A 46 49.47 -9.14 42.50
CA ARG A 46 48.38 -8.85 43.43
C ARG A 46 48.34 -7.37 43.87
N GLY A 47 49.46 -6.66 43.77
CA GLY A 47 49.48 -5.23 43.94
C GLY A 47 48.57 -4.64 42.91
N GLU A 48 47.40 -4.19 43.34
CA GLU A 48 46.54 -3.32 42.54
C GLU A 48 47.44 -2.33 41.80
N ILE A 49 47.36 -2.28 40.48
CA ILE A 49 47.72 -1.08 39.75
C ILE A 49 46.81 -0.03 40.39
N GLN A 50 47.35 0.71 41.35
CA GLN A 50 46.73 1.96 41.73
C GLN A 50 46.74 2.78 40.44
N LEU A 51 45.66 2.65 39.64
CA LEU A 51 45.31 3.64 38.66
C LEU A 51 45.30 4.93 39.45
N GLU A 52 46.32 5.70 39.23
CA GLU A 52 46.47 7.06 39.78
C GLU A 52 45.12 7.76 39.58
N LYS A 53 44.37 7.85 40.68
CA LYS A 53 42.95 8.26 40.68
C LYS A 53 42.81 9.77 40.46
N ASP A 54 43.94 10.42 40.18
CA ASP A 54 44.02 11.83 39.88
C ASP A 54 44.49 12.08 38.45
N ILE A 55 43.67 11.63 37.45
CA ILE A 55 43.64 12.31 36.14
C ILE A 55 43.00 13.66 36.45
N PRO A 56 43.72 14.78 36.32
CA PRO A 56 43.14 16.09 36.58
C PRO A 56 41.88 16.23 35.69
N ALA A 57 40.79 16.68 36.30
CA ALA A 57 39.51 16.84 35.57
C ALA A 57 39.65 17.72 34.30
N ASP A 58 40.75 18.44 34.18
CA ASP A 58 41.11 19.28 33.03
C ASP A 58 41.59 18.45 31.82
N ASP A 59 42.19 17.26 32.02
CA ASP A 59 42.62 16.37 30.93
C ASP A 59 41.50 15.56 30.32
N LEU A 60 40.33 15.51 30.95
CA LEU A 60 39.13 14.85 30.41
C LEU A 60 38.29 15.78 29.53
N LYS A 61 38.47 17.11 29.60
CA LYS A 61 37.72 18.09 28.79
C LYS A 61 37.81 17.85 27.30
N PRO A 62 38.97 17.49 26.71
CA PRO A 62 39.03 17.19 25.28
C PRO A 62 38.19 15.99 24.85
N LEU A 63 38.07 14.96 25.69
CA LEU A 63 37.27 13.78 25.42
C LEU A 63 35.76 14.06 25.50
N GLU A 64 35.34 14.89 26.48
CA GLU A 64 33.96 15.34 26.59
C GLU A 64 33.58 16.24 25.43
N GLU A 65 34.44 17.13 24.99
CA GLU A 65 34.20 17.97 23.79
C GLU A 65 34.09 17.14 22.52
N ILE A 66 34.96 16.16 22.31
CA ILE A 66 34.87 15.24 21.16
C ILE A 66 33.58 14.43 21.20
N HIS A 67 33.18 13.91 22.35
CA HIS A 67 31.93 13.17 22.50
C HIS A 67 30.72 14.07 22.22
N HIS A 68 30.73 15.31 22.69
CA HIS A 68 29.67 16.28 22.45
C HIS A 68 29.60 16.69 20.96
N GLN A 69 30.75 16.84 20.29
CA GLN A 69 30.80 17.12 18.84
C GLN A 69 30.24 15.96 18.02
N ILE A 70 30.67 14.73 18.30
CA ILE A 70 30.19 13.52 17.59
C ILE A 70 28.69 13.34 17.79
N THR A 71 28.18 13.54 19.01
CA THR A 71 26.72 13.40 19.25
C THR A 71 25.90 14.50 18.61
N LYS A 72 26.44 15.73 18.54
CA LYS A 72 25.82 16.87 17.87
C LYS A 72 25.78 16.70 16.35
N GLU A 73 26.86 16.21 15.77
CA GLU A 73 26.93 15.90 14.33
C GLU A 73 26.01 14.74 13.95
N LYS A 74 25.97 13.69 14.76
CA LYS A 74 25.06 12.55 14.54
C LYS A 74 23.59 12.96 14.61
N LYS A 75 23.19 13.83 15.55
CA LYS A 75 21.85 14.42 15.63
C LYS A 75 21.56 15.33 14.44
N ARG A 76 22.53 16.13 13.99
CA ARG A 76 22.36 17.04 12.85
C ARG A 76 22.27 16.31 11.53
N SER A 77 23.04 15.24 11.34
CA SER A 77 22.97 14.36 10.19
C SER A 77 21.65 13.59 10.13
N GLY A 78 21.19 13.05 11.26
CA GLY A 78 19.90 12.38 11.34
C GLY A 78 18.71 13.30 11.02
N ARG A 79 18.75 14.56 11.49
CA ARG A 79 17.71 15.56 11.16
C ARG A 79 17.69 15.92 9.68
N LYS A 80 18.87 16.10 9.06
CA LYS A 80 18.96 16.36 7.61
C LYS A 80 18.43 15.19 6.79
N GLY A 81 18.79 13.95 7.17
CA GLY A 81 18.27 12.75 6.51
C GLY A 81 16.75 12.63 6.65
N ALA A 82 16.20 12.92 7.84
CA ALA A 82 14.75 12.92 8.05
C ALA A 82 14.03 13.99 7.21
N ILE A 83 14.59 15.20 7.12
CA ILE A 83 14.01 16.27 6.29
C ILE A 83 14.04 15.87 4.81
N VAL A 84 15.14 15.32 4.31
CA VAL A 84 15.22 14.86 2.92
C VAL A 84 14.21 13.74 2.67
N ALA A 85 14.10 12.75 3.56
CA ALA A 85 13.13 11.67 3.42
C ALA A 85 11.68 12.20 3.41
N LEU A 86 11.35 13.11 4.32
CA LEU A 86 10.02 13.75 4.36
C LEU A 86 9.75 14.58 3.10
N SER A 87 10.76 15.27 2.58
CA SER A 87 10.62 16.06 1.34
C SER A 87 10.36 15.15 0.14
N VAL A 88 11.03 14.02 0.05
CA VAL A 88 10.81 13.03 -1.01
C VAL A 88 9.41 12.44 -0.91
N LEU A 89 8.98 12.05 0.29
CA LEU A 89 7.62 11.53 0.49
C LEU A 89 6.55 12.58 0.16
N ALA A 90 6.77 13.83 0.56
CA ALA A 90 5.87 14.93 0.21
C ALA A 90 5.81 15.17 -1.31
N ALA A 91 6.96 15.11 -2.00
CA ALA A 91 7.00 15.23 -3.45
C ALA A 91 6.25 14.09 -4.15
N ILE A 92 6.45 12.85 -3.71
CA ILE A 92 5.71 11.68 -4.22
C ILE A 92 4.21 11.85 -4.01
N PHE A 93 3.81 12.29 -2.80
CA PHE A 93 2.41 12.54 -2.48
C PHE A 93 1.80 13.64 -3.36
N LEU A 94 2.52 14.74 -3.58
CA LEU A 94 2.07 15.84 -4.46
C LEU A 94 1.96 15.40 -5.93
N ILE A 95 2.91 14.60 -6.41
CA ILE A 95 2.85 14.04 -7.76
C ILE A 95 1.63 13.13 -7.89
N TRP A 96 1.44 12.23 -6.92
CA TRP A 96 0.31 11.30 -6.94
C TRP A 96 -1.03 12.03 -6.85
N THR A 97 -1.18 13.02 -5.95
CA THR A 97 -2.39 13.84 -5.87
C THR A 97 -2.63 14.65 -7.14
N GLY A 98 -1.55 15.14 -7.77
CA GLY A 98 -1.63 15.82 -9.07
C GLY A 98 -2.14 14.88 -10.17
N ILE A 99 -1.57 13.69 -10.28
CA ILE A 99 -2.00 12.67 -11.25
C ILE A 99 -3.47 12.30 -11.02
N TRP A 100 -3.85 12.06 -9.76
CA TRP A 100 -5.23 11.75 -9.41
C TRP A 100 -6.18 12.90 -9.76
N TYR A 101 -5.84 14.13 -9.39
CA TYR A 101 -6.69 15.31 -9.62
C TYR A 101 -6.84 15.61 -11.11
N PHE A 102 -5.75 15.72 -11.86
CA PHE A 102 -5.79 16.06 -13.27
C PHE A 102 -6.22 14.89 -14.16
N GLY A 103 -5.96 13.66 -13.76
CA GLY A 103 -6.33 12.47 -14.51
C GLY A 103 -7.77 12.04 -14.33
N TYR A 104 -8.32 12.23 -13.14
CA TYR A 104 -9.64 11.70 -12.80
C TYR A 104 -10.60 12.75 -12.22
N ALA A 105 -10.22 13.44 -11.14
CA ALA A 105 -11.15 14.27 -10.39
C ALA A 105 -11.72 15.44 -11.22
N ILE A 106 -10.89 16.11 -12.00
CA ILE A 106 -11.31 17.24 -12.83
C ILE A 106 -12.30 16.81 -13.94
N HIS A 107 -12.13 15.61 -14.46
CA HIS A 107 -13.06 15.06 -15.48
C HIS A 107 -14.38 14.69 -14.81
N TYR A 108 -14.31 14.10 -13.63
CA TYR A 108 -15.48 13.78 -12.85
C TYR A 108 -16.29 15.02 -12.48
N ASP A 109 -15.66 16.10 -11.99
CA ASP A 109 -16.33 17.34 -11.68
C ASP A 109 -17.04 17.97 -12.89
N ARG A 110 -16.47 17.80 -14.09
CA ARG A 110 -17.11 18.23 -15.33
C ARG A 110 -18.37 17.45 -15.62
N LEU A 111 -18.40 16.14 -15.29
CA LEU A 111 -19.57 15.29 -15.46
C LEU A 111 -20.63 15.55 -14.38
N ALA A 112 -20.23 15.88 -13.17
CA ALA A 112 -21.14 16.16 -12.07
C ALA A 112 -21.92 17.51 -12.24
N LYS A 113 -21.27 18.53 -12.78
CA LYS A 113 -21.86 19.86 -12.98
C LYS A 113 -23.17 19.90 -13.77
N PRO A 114 -23.34 19.18 -14.90
CA PRO A 114 -24.62 19.11 -15.60
C PRO A 114 -25.71 18.46 -14.75
N LEU A 115 -25.38 17.45 -13.95
CA LEU A 115 -26.32 16.76 -13.05
C LEU A 115 -26.84 17.68 -11.95
N GLU A 116 -26.01 18.55 -11.40
CA GLU A 116 -26.39 19.54 -10.37
C GLU A 116 -27.44 20.53 -10.89
N LYS A 117 -27.45 20.81 -12.21
CA LYS A 117 -28.39 21.76 -12.84
C LYS A 117 -29.76 21.16 -13.13
N VAL A 118 -29.88 19.85 -13.20
CA VAL A 118 -31.15 19.13 -13.48
C VAL A 118 -31.90 18.84 -12.18
N ASN A 119 -31.79 19.70 -11.21
CA ASN A 119 -32.06 19.54 -9.78
C ASN A 119 -33.50 19.17 -9.39
N ASP A 120 -34.48 19.31 -10.30
CA ASP A 120 -35.87 18.97 -9.98
C ASP A 120 -36.18 17.45 -10.09
N GLN A 121 -35.22 16.65 -10.55
CA GLN A 121 -35.35 15.20 -10.72
C GLN A 121 -34.26 14.38 -9.97
N VAL A 122 -33.36 15.03 -9.26
CA VAL A 122 -32.25 14.35 -8.57
C VAL A 122 -32.75 13.72 -7.28
N ALA A 123 -32.76 12.40 -7.26
CA ALA A 123 -32.90 11.66 -6.03
C ALA A 123 -31.56 11.61 -5.30
N ALA A 124 -31.52 12.18 -4.11
CA ALA A 124 -30.53 12.01 -3.05
C ALA A 124 -29.03 11.94 -3.48
N MET A 125 -28.27 12.94 -3.12
CA MET A 125 -26.82 12.83 -2.96
C MET A 125 -26.54 11.81 -1.85
N THR A 126 -26.04 10.66 -2.22
CA THR A 126 -25.48 9.72 -1.26
C THR A 126 -23.98 9.95 -1.16
N THR A 127 -23.35 9.55 -0.05
CA THR A 127 -21.88 9.54 0.13
C THR A 127 -21.16 8.73 -0.95
N ALA A 128 -21.88 7.97 -1.76
CA ALA A 128 -21.35 7.12 -2.83
C ALA A 128 -21.40 7.75 -4.24
N GLY A 129 -22.04 8.92 -4.43
CA GLY A 129 -22.15 9.57 -5.73
C GLY A 129 -23.50 10.26 -5.98
N HIS A 130 -23.67 10.76 -7.21
CA HIS A 130 -24.89 11.42 -7.65
C HIS A 130 -25.78 10.43 -8.40
N THR A 131 -27.07 10.41 -8.11
CA THR A 131 -28.06 9.60 -8.82
C THR A 131 -29.06 10.50 -9.52
N LEU A 132 -29.32 10.22 -10.80
CA LEU A 132 -30.27 10.92 -11.65
C LEU A 132 -31.20 9.91 -12.31
N VAL A 133 -32.50 10.21 -12.36
CA VAL A 133 -33.47 9.41 -13.10
C VAL A 133 -33.84 10.19 -14.38
N VAL A 134 -33.68 9.55 -15.54
CA VAL A 134 -33.97 10.11 -16.87
C VAL A 134 -34.88 9.14 -17.62
N GLY A 135 -36.15 9.46 -17.72
CA GLY A 135 -37.13 8.56 -18.36
C GLY A 135 -37.22 7.23 -17.61
N GLU A 136 -36.96 6.16 -18.33
CA GLU A 136 -36.95 4.78 -17.80
C GLU A 136 -35.59 4.35 -17.26
N HIS A 137 -34.59 5.20 -17.36
CA HIS A 137 -33.24 4.88 -16.98
C HIS A 137 -32.81 5.62 -15.69
N ARG A 138 -31.90 5.00 -14.97
CA ARG A 138 -31.25 5.56 -13.80
C ARG A 138 -29.76 5.68 -14.08
N ILE A 139 -29.22 6.86 -13.86
CA ILE A 139 -27.79 7.15 -14.00
C ILE A 139 -27.20 7.34 -12.63
N VAL A 140 -26.13 6.64 -12.32
CA VAL A 140 -25.33 6.84 -11.10
C VAL A 140 -23.92 7.27 -11.50
N LEU A 141 -23.50 8.41 -10.97
CA LEU A 141 -22.15 8.91 -11.10
C LEU A 141 -21.40 8.64 -9.81
N LYS A 142 -20.47 7.67 -9.83
CA LYS A 142 -19.63 7.33 -8.67
C LYS A 142 -18.31 8.07 -8.74
N HIS A 143 -17.97 8.79 -7.66
CA HIS A 143 -16.71 9.53 -7.56
C HIS A 143 -15.51 8.57 -7.44
N PRO A 144 -14.38 8.84 -8.14
CA PRO A 144 -13.16 8.07 -7.94
C PRO A 144 -12.65 8.28 -6.53
N GLY A 145 -12.52 7.21 -5.78
CA GLY A 145 -11.92 7.23 -4.44
C GLY A 145 -10.44 7.61 -4.50
N PHE A 146 -9.95 8.31 -3.46
CA PHE A 146 -8.56 8.78 -3.38
C PHE A 146 -7.55 7.60 -3.36
N LEU A 147 -7.96 6.43 -2.92
CA LEU A 147 -7.12 5.22 -2.81
C LEU A 147 -7.27 4.23 -3.96
N GLY A 148 -7.91 4.60 -5.08
CA GLY A 148 -7.95 3.78 -6.28
C GLY A 148 -9.24 3.04 -6.56
N GLU A 149 -10.32 3.30 -5.81
CA GLU A 149 -11.64 2.92 -6.28
C GLU A 149 -12.02 3.79 -7.48
N GLY A 150 -12.04 3.19 -8.67
CA GLY A 150 -12.38 3.91 -9.90
C GLY A 150 -13.76 4.54 -9.83
N GLY A 151 -13.86 5.82 -10.21
CA GLY A 151 -15.13 6.43 -10.50
C GLY A 151 -15.73 5.81 -11.75
N PHE A 152 -17.05 5.81 -11.87
CA PHE A 152 -17.73 5.34 -13.07
C PHE A 152 -19.08 6.04 -13.24
N ILE A 153 -19.58 6.03 -14.45
CA ILE A 153 -20.97 6.34 -14.77
C ILE A 153 -21.65 5.00 -14.97
N HIS A 154 -22.73 4.75 -14.27
CA HIS A 154 -23.54 3.56 -14.42
C HIS A 154 -24.92 3.97 -14.90
N VAL A 155 -25.36 3.37 -15.99
CA VAL A 155 -26.68 3.59 -16.58
C VAL A 155 -27.40 2.25 -16.64
N GLY A 156 -28.50 2.17 -15.95
CA GLY A 156 -29.32 0.96 -15.91
C GLY A 156 -30.79 1.29 -15.93
N ASN A 157 -31.60 0.28 -15.97
CA ASN A 157 -33.04 0.44 -15.83
C ASN A 157 -33.35 1.06 -14.45
N LYS A 158 -34.29 2.00 -14.41
CA LYS A 158 -34.77 2.65 -13.20
C LYS A 158 -35.15 1.66 -12.09
N GLU A 159 -35.76 0.58 -12.47
CA GLU A 159 -36.26 -0.45 -11.55
C GLU A 159 -35.19 -1.47 -11.15
N GLY A 160 -34.22 -1.75 -12.02
CA GLY A 160 -33.13 -2.72 -11.77
C GLY A 160 -32.12 -2.35 -10.72
N MET A 161 -32.09 -1.09 -10.30
CA MET A 161 -31.18 -0.63 -9.25
C MET A 161 -31.80 -0.62 -7.86
N VAL A 162 -33.08 -0.89 -7.74
CA VAL A 162 -33.75 -1.06 -6.46
C VAL A 162 -33.97 -2.56 -6.28
N VAL A 163 -33.09 -3.18 -5.52
CA VAL A 163 -33.28 -4.55 -5.06
C VAL A 163 -34.41 -4.50 -4.05
N PHE A 164 -35.61 -4.88 -4.47
CA PHE A 164 -36.70 -5.12 -3.54
C PHE A 164 -36.45 -6.49 -2.92
N LEU A 165 -36.29 -6.50 -1.61
CA LEU A 165 -36.22 -7.72 -0.83
C LEU A 165 -37.60 -7.99 -0.28
N ASP A 166 -38.06 -9.26 -0.33
CA ASP A 166 -39.22 -9.70 0.42
C ASP A 166 -38.91 -9.79 1.93
N GLU A 167 -39.88 -10.13 2.74
CA GLU A 167 -39.73 -10.25 4.19
C GLU A 167 -38.68 -11.32 4.59
N GLU A 168 -38.33 -12.22 3.66
CA GLU A 168 -37.36 -13.31 3.84
C GLU A 168 -35.97 -12.98 3.24
N ASN A 169 -35.75 -11.73 2.84
CA ASN A 169 -34.52 -11.25 2.16
C ASN A 169 -34.26 -11.88 0.77
N ASN A 170 -35.25 -12.43 0.11
CA ASN A 170 -35.11 -12.86 -1.27
C ASN A 170 -35.30 -11.66 -2.21
N GLN A 171 -34.53 -11.62 -3.27
CA GLN A 171 -34.66 -10.61 -4.31
C GLN A 171 -35.98 -10.83 -5.07
N ILE A 172 -36.89 -9.86 -5.00
CA ILE A 172 -38.13 -9.90 -5.80
C ILE A 172 -37.75 -9.59 -7.23
N GLY A 173 -37.71 -10.64 -8.07
CA GLY A 173 -37.39 -10.53 -9.47
C GLY A 173 -38.36 -9.61 -10.21
N GLN A 174 -37.85 -8.78 -11.08
CA GLN A 174 -38.66 -8.01 -11.99
C GLN A 174 -38.98 -8.85 -13.26
N ASN A 175 -40.08 -8.53 -13.89
CA ASN A 175 -40.56 -9.24 -15.09
C ASN A 175 -39.78 -8.88 -16.37
N LYS A 176 -38.48 -8.62 -16.31
CA LYS A 176 -37.63 -8.50 -17.49
C LYS A 176 -36.89 -9.81 -17.70
N GLU A 177 -36.89 -10.31 -18.94
CA GLU A 177 -36.16 -11.52 -19.28
C GLU A 177 -34.65 -11.31 -19.29
N VAL A 178 -34.18 -10.08 -19.60
CA VAL A 178 -32.77 -9.70 -19.63
C VAL A 178 -32.57 -8.30 -19.06
N TRP A 179 -31.53 -8.15 -18.25
CA TRP A 179 -31.10 -6.89 -17.66
C TRP A 179 -29.78 -6.45 -18.26
N ILE A 180 -29.69 -5.18 -18.64
CA ILE A 180 -28.49 -4.61 -19.21
C ILE A 180 -28.14 -3.34 -18.46
N ASP A 181 -26.98 -3.35 -17.81
CA ASP A 181 -26.40 -2.21 -17.14
C ASP A 181 -25.10 -1.81 -17.83
N LEU A 182 -25.01 -0.55 -18.20
CA LEU A 182 -23.87 0.02 -18.90
C LEU A 182 -23.00 0.84 -17.95
N PHE A 183 -21.70 0.60 -18.00
CA PHE A 183 -20.71 1.31 -17.20
C PHE A 183 -19.69 2.02 -18.07
N PHE A 184 -19.41 3.28 -17.72
CA PHE A 184 -18.37 4.09 -18.34
C PHE A 184 -17.30 4.36 -17.30
N TYR A 185 -16.09 3.87 -17.56
CA TYR A 185 -14.95 4.11 -16.71
C TYR A 185 -14.06 5.19 -17.31
N PRO A 186 -13.89 6.36 -16.65
CA PRO A 186 -12.99 7.39 -17.13
C PRO A 186 -11.57 6.85 -17.23
N GLU A 187 -10.91 7.13 -18.35
CA GLU A 187 -9.51 6.86 -18.55
C GLU A 187 -8.66 8.11 -18.30
N PHE A 188 -7.40 7.88 -18.00
CA PHE A 188 -6.43 8.96 -17.88
C PHE A 188 -6.33 9.72 -19.20
N GLY A 189 -6.58 11.05 -19.16
CA GLY A 189 -6.54 11.87 -20.37
C GLY A 189 -7.89 12.12 -21.04
N GLY A 190 -9.00 11.56 -20.51
CA GLY A 190 -10.37 11.96 -20.89
C GLY A 190 -11.10 11.01 -21.82
N GLY A 191 -10.60 9.80 -22.04
CA GLY A 191 -11.33 8.70 -22.68
C GLY A 191 -12.22 7.94 -21.70
N TYR A 192 -12.95 6.96 -22.24
CA TYR A 192 -13.78 6.05 -21.46
C TYR A 192 -13.60 4.63 -21.94
N ARG A 193 -13.56 3.70 -20.99
CA ARG A 193 -13.78 2.27 -21.26
C ARG A 193 -15.21 1.93 -20.93
N TYR A 194 -15.76 1.01 -21.68
CA TYR A 194 -17.16 0.60 -21.57
C TYR A 194 -17.24 -0.83 -21.09
N ALA A 195 -18.09 -1.08 -20.11
CA ALA A 195 -18.42 -2.41 -19.67
C ALA A 195 -19.94 -2.57 -19.58
N LEU A 196 -20.41 -3.77 -19.80
CA LEU A 196 -21.81 -4.14 -19.61
C LEU A 196 -21.91 -5.22 -18.56
N ILE A 197 -22.99 -5.17 -17.79
CA ILE A 197 -23.54 -6.35 -17.14
C ILE A 197 -24.77 -6.74 -17.94
N ILE A 198 -24.80 -7.98 -18.39
CA ILE A 198 -25.96 -8.59 -19.01
C ILE A 198 -26.39 -9.72 -18.12
N ASP A 199 -27.65 -9.70 -17.66
CA ASP A 199 -28.22 -10.68 -16.75
C ASP A 199 -29.52 -11.22 -17.38
N ASP A 200 -29.58 -12.53 -17.63
CA ASP A 200 -30.73 -13.21 -18.20
C ASP A 200 -31.64 -13.86 -17.14
N GLY A 201 -31.38 -13.58 -15.86
CA GLY A 201 -32.12 -14.16 -14.74
C GLY A 201 -31.58 -15.53 -14.28
N GLU A 202 -30.76 -16.21 -15.08
CA GLU A 202 -30.05 -17.44 -14.70
C GLU A 202 -28.55 -17.17 -14.47
N LYS A 203 -27.95 -16.32 -15.31
CA LYS A 203 -26.54 -15.98 -15.28
C LYS A 203 -26.34 -14.51 -15.58
N SER A 204 -25.32 -13.94 -14.93
CA SER A 204 -24.87 -12.57 -15.15
C SER A 204 -23.48 -12.57 -15.78
N TRP A 205 -23.31 -11.82 -16.85
CA TRP A 205 -22.04 -11.62 -17.55
C TRP A 205 -21.58 -10.18 -17.38
N TRP A 206 -20.43 -10.00 -16.72
CA TRP A 206 -19.68 -8.76 -16.80
C TRP A 206 -18.76 -8.80 -18.01
N THR A 207 -18.87 -7.84 -18.93
CA THR A 207 -18.05 -7.83 -20.12
C THR A 207 -17.59 -6.44 -20.53
N TRP A 208 -16.37 -6.33 -21.03
CA TRP A 208 -15.87 -5.13 -21.67
C TRP A 208 -16.29 -5.11 -23.14
N ILE A 209 -16.70 -3.92 -23.61
CA ILE A 209 -17.11 -3.73 -24.99
C ILE A 209 -16.31 -2.61 -25.66
N THR A 210 -16.21 -2.67 -26.99
CA THR A 210 -15.68 -1.61 -27.82
C THR A 210 -16.74 -0.55 -28.08
N PRO A 211 -16.37 0.64 -28.61
CA PRO A 211 -17.35 1.63 -29.08
C PRO A 211 -18.30 1.10 -30.15
N GLU A 212 -17.91 0.10 -30.93
CA GLU A 212 -18.69 -0.55 -31.96
C GLU A 212 -19.70 -1.56 -31.41
N LEU A 213 -19.76 -1.72 -30.08
CA LEU A 213 -20.61 -2.70 -29.38
C LEU A 213 -20.24 -4.14 -29.71
N THR A 214 -18.95 -4.42 -29.75
CA THR A 214 -18.40 -5.78 -29.83
C THR A 214 -17.64 -6.12 -28.57
N TYR A 215 -17.37 -7.40 -28.31
CA TYR A 215 -16.54 -7.83 -27.20
C TYR A 215 -15.12 -7.26 -27.33
N ASN A 216 -14.60 -6.68 -26.26
CA ASN A 216 -13.28 -6.07 -26.27
C ASN A 216 -12.20 -7.11 -25.90
N TYR A 217 -11.53 -7.67 -26.91
CA TYR A 217 -10.48 -8.68 -26.76
C TYR A 217 -9.15 -8.14 -26.22
N ASP A 218 -8.94 -6.83 -26.24
CA ASP A 218 -7.66 -6.21 -25.84
C ASP A 218 -7.52 -6.07 -24.32
N LEU A 219 -8.57 -6.32 -23.56
CA LEU A 219 -8.56 -6.20 -22.11
C LEU A 219 -8.27 -7.56 -21.45
N TYR A 220 -7.66 -7.49 -20.27
CA TYR A 220 -7.16 -8.64 -19.50
C TYR A 220 -8.17 -9.78 -19.30
N ASP A 221 -9.46 -9.45 -19.24
CA ASP A 221 -10.54 -10.42 -19.06
C ASP A 221 -10.70 -11.36 -20.25
N ALA A 222 -10.37 -10.89 -21.45
CA ALA A 222 -10.50 -11.64 -22.69
C ALA A 222 -9.61 -12.90 -22.74
N ALA A 223 -8.39 -12.80 -22.21
CA ALA A 223 -7.41 -13.89 -22.29
C ALA A 223 -7.80 -15.12 -21.45
N ASN A 224 -8.68 -14.95 -20.46
CA ASN A 224 -9.05 -15.98 -19.48
C ASN A 224 -10.48 -16.50 -19.67
N ARG A 225 -11.26 -15.91 -20.56
CA ARG A 225 -12.67 -16.30 -20.75
C ARG A 225 -12.79 -17.44 -21.76
N PRO A 226 -13.57 -18.48 -21.45
CA PRO A 226 -13.84 -19.57 -22.40
C PRO A 226 -14.45 -19.05 -23.71
N ALA A 227 -14.04 -19.60 -24.85
CA ALA A 227 -14.56 -19.19 -26.16
C ALA A 227 -16.10 -19.32 -26.26
N GLU A 228 -16.65 -20.33 -25.62
CA GLU A 228 -18.10 -20.55 -25.57
C GLU A 228 -18.85 -19.40 -24.86
N GLU A 229 -18.25 -18.84 -23.78
CA GLU A 229 -18.83 -17.69 -23.09
C GLU A 229 -18.74 -16.43 -23.96
N ILE A 230 -17.64 -16.25 -24.67
CA ILE A 230 -17.46 -15.11 -25.57
C ILE A 230 -18.51 -15.14 -26.66
N GLU A 231 -18.76 -16.31 -27.29
CA GLU A 231 -19.77 -16.48 -28.32
C GLU A 231 -21.19 -16.12 -27.83
N ILE A 232 -21.53 -16.54 -26.59
CA ILE A 232 -22.80 -16.16 -25.95
C ILE A 232 -22.88 -14.65 -25.75
N ILE A 233 -21.82 -14.01 -25.23
CA ILE A 233 -21.80 -12.57 -25.02
C ILE A 233 -21.93 -11.80 -26.34
N GLU A 234 -21.21 -12.22 -27.39
CA GLU A 234 -21.32 -11.60 -28.71
C GLU A 234 -22.73 -11.72 -29.29
N GLN A 235 -23.39 -12.86 -29.12
CA GLN A 235 -24.78 -13.06 -29.50
C GLN A 235 -25.70 -12.11 -28.73
N LEU A 236 -25.56 -12.00 -27.42
CA LEU A 236 -26.36 -11.09 -26.58
C LEU A 236 -26.14 -9.61 -26.96
N LEU A 237 -24.90 -9.22 -27.30
CA LEU A 237 -24.60 -7.87 -27.78
C LEU A 237 -25.32 -7.54 -29.10
N VAL A 238 -25.46 -8.51 -29.97
CA VAL A 238 -26.21 -8.35 -31.24
C VAL A 238 -27.72 -8.30 -30.98
N GLU A 239 -28.21 -9.20 -30.15
CA GLU A 239 -29.65 -9.33 -29.85
C GLU A 239 -30.20 -8.08 -29.14
N HIS A 240 -29.46 -7.54 -28.19
CA HIS A 240 -29.86 -6.39 -27.38
C HIS A 240 -29.23 -5.06 -27.84
N ARG A 241 -28.73 -4.99 -29.09
CA ARG A 241 -28.04 -3.82 -29.63
C ARG A 241 -28.80 -2.52 -29.46
N ASP A 242 -30.08 -2.52 -29.79
CA ASP A 242 -30.91 -1.31 -29.72
C ASP A 242 -31.12 -0.84 -28.28
N GLU A 243 -31.28 -1.75 -27.34
CA GLU A 243 -31.39 -1.43 -25.92
C GLU A 243 -30.08 -0.82 -25.41
N ILE A 244 -28.95 -1.39 -25.77
CA ILE A 244 -27.63 -0.86 -25.40
C ILE A 244 -27.42 0.54 -25.97
N ILE A 245 -27.77 0.77 -27.24
CA ILE A 245 -27.72 2.09 -27.89
C ILE A 245 -28.59 3.10 -27.12
N SER A 246 -29.76 2.71 -26.67
CA SER A 246 -30.67 3.57 -25.89
C SER A 246 -30.02 4.02 -24.55
N LEU A 247 -29.23 3.16 -23.91
CA LEU A 247 -28.47 3.54 -22.72
C LEU A 247 -27.40 4.58 -23.05
N PHE A 248 -26.66 4.42 -24.13
CA PHE A 248 -25.66 5.40 -24.59
C PHE A 248 -26.33 6.73 -24.99
N ASP A 249 -27.46 6.71 -25.69
CA ASP A 249 -28.18 7.92 -26.03
C ASP A 249 -28.70 8.67 -24.80
N THR A 250 -29.08 7.96 -23.76
CA THR A 250 -29.49 8.56 -22.50
C THR A 250 -28.35 9.35 -21.90
N VAL A 251 -27.15 8.79 -21.87
CA VAL A 251 -25.93 9.49 -21.37
C VAL A 251 -25.57 10.66 -22.27
N LYS A 252 -25.62 10.48 -23.60
CA LYS A 252 -25.37 11.54 -24.57
C LYS A 252 -26.33 12.74 -24.38
N ASN A 253 -27.59 12.48 -24.14
CA ASN A 253 -28.60 13.51 -23.94
C ASN A 253 -28.38 14.32 -22.68
N VAL A 254 -27.86 13.68 -21.60
CA VAL A 254 -27.60 14.36 -20.34
C VAL A 254 -26.35 15.26 -20.43
N TRP A 255 -25.27 14.78 -21.04
CA TRP A 255 -23.99 15.49 -21.07
C TRP A 255 -23.63 16.16 -22.39
N GLY A 256 -24.36 15.89 -23.45
CA GLY A 256 -24.03 16.37 -24.81
C GLY A 256 -22.72 15.77 -25.36
N ILE A 257 -22.28 14.65 -24.83
CA ILE A 257 -21.02 13.98 -25.21
C ILE A 257 -21.36 12.78 -26.07
N GLU A 258 -20.74 12.65 -27.23
CA GLU A 258 -20.82 11.44 -28.04
C GLU A 258 -19.81 10.43 -27.48
N PHE A 259 -20.34 9.37 -26.85
CA PHE A 259 -19.54 8.28 -26.34
C PHE A 259 -19.28 7.18 -27.36
N LEU A 260 -20.16 7.11 -28.38
CA LEU A 260 -20.06 6.17 -29.50
C LEU A 260 -19.90 6.93 -30.80
N THR A 261 -18.91 6.58 -31.58
CA THR A 261 -18.88 6.83 -33.00
C THR A 261 -19.48 5.61 -33.71
N VAL A 262 -20.80 5.45 -33.65
CA VAL A 262 -21.47 4.44 -34.46
C VAL A 262 -21.43 4.93 -35.91
N THR A 263 -20.51 4.40 -36.70
CA THR A 263 -20.49 4.54 -38.16
C THR A 263 -21.44 3.56 -38.79
#